data_25184c0cfff8031bb56290a02e2a688f
#
_entry.id   25184c0cfff8031bb56290a02e2a688f
#
_cell.length_a   1.000
_cell.length_b   1.000
_cell.length_c   1.000
_cell.angle_alpha   90.00
_cell.angle_beta   90.00
_cell.angle_gamma   90.00
#
_symmetry.space_group_name_H-M   'P 1'
#
loop_
_entity.id
_entity.type
_entity.pdbx_description
1 polymer ?
#
loop_
_entity_poly.entity_id
_entity_poly.type
_entity_poly.pdbx_seq_one_letter_code
_entity_poly.pdbx_strand_id
1 'polypeptide(L)'
;TGASVHHLKEWGRLIARTFRVLSRKRLELYPHTKEILEDMKVAGCRIYLLSNAQADFTNPEIDLVGLREIFHDIYLSSDAGIRKPQSEFLVKVIKEHQLNPNKTVMVGNDFTTDVAVAKSIGMQSILINTIPYSEEELRDRSQAGVRVIRGIQELQED
;
A
#
# COMPACT_ATOMS: atom_id res chain seq x y z
N THR A 1 22.95 -18.97 26.65
CA THR A 1 23.20 -18.24 25.40
C THR A 1 21.94 -17.91 24.60
N GLY A 2 20.76 -18.50 24.86
CA GLY A 2 19.49 -18.18 24.20
C GLY A 2 18.95 -16.78 24.52
N ALA A 3 19.20 -16.26 25.71
CA ALA A 3 18.77 -14.91 26.13
C ALA A 3 19.42 -13.80 25.29
N SER A 4 20.64 -14.01 24.79
CA SER A 4 21.36 -12.99 24.01
C SER A 4 20.75 -12.73 22.63
N VAL A 5 20.16 -13.72 21.97
CA VAL A 5 19.58 -13.56 20.62
C VAL A 5 18.26 -12.81 20.67
N HIS A 6 17.44 -13.02 21.70
CA HIS A 6 16.18 -12.29 21.87
C HIS A 6 16.45 -10.80 22.13
N HIS A 7 17.38 -10.50 23.01
CA HIS A 7 17.81 -9.13 23.27
C HIS A 7 18.37 -8.43 22.03
N LEU A 8 19.17 -9.12 21.20
CA LEU A 8 19.69 -8.53 19.97
C LEU A 8 18.59 -8.12 18.97
N LYS A 9 17.52 -8.91 18.87
CA LYS A 9 16.36 -8.56 18.03
C LYS A 9 15.59 -7.34 18.58
N GLU A 10 15.39 -7.29 19.88
CA GLU A 10 14.74 -6.14 20.53
C GLU A 10 15.55 -4.86 20.38
N TRP A 11 16.87 -4.92 20.63
CA TRP A 11 17.78 -3.81 20.40
C TRP A 11 17.79 -3.39 18.92
N GLY A 12 17.81 -4.33 17.99
CA GLY A 12 17.75 -4.04 16.56
C GLY A 12 16.48 -3.28 16.19
N ARG A 13 15.32 -3.68 16.73
CA ARG A 13 14.03 -2.98 16.53
C ARG A 13 14.05 -1.58 17.13
N LEU A 14 14.57 -1.45 18.35
CA LEU A 14 14.66 -0.15 19.03
C LEU A 14 15.55 0.83 18.24
N ILE A 15 16.74 0.38 17.84
CA ILE A 15 17.67 1.19 17.04
C ILE A 15 17.01 1.58 15.70
N ALA A 16 16.40 0.65 15.02
CA ALA A 16 15.73 0.90 13.74
C ALA A 16 14.58 1.91 13.87
N ARG A 17 13.72 1.77 14.88
CA ARG A 17 12.64 2.73 15.18
C ARG A 17 13.18 4.11 15.53
N THR A 18 14.20 4.16 16.39
CA THR A 18 14.86 5.42 16.77
C THR A 18 15.44 6.11 15.55
N PHE A 19 16.19 5.37 14.72
CA PHE A 19 16.73 5.90 13.46
C PHE A 19 15.61 6.43 12.55
N ARG A 20 14.51 5.69 12.38
CA ARG A 20 13.38 6.11 11.55
C ARG A 20 12.76 7.41 12.06
N VAL A 21 12.55 7.54 13.36
CA VAL A 21 12.01 8.77 13.97
C VAL A 21 12.95 9.95 13.78
N LEU A 22 14.24 9.76 14.01
CA LEU A 22 15.25 10.82 13.90
C LEU A 22 15.53 11.23 12.43
N SER A 23 15.48 10.28 11.51
CA SER A 23 15.74 10.54 10.09
C SER A 23 14.52 11.06 9.31
N ARG A 24 13.32 10.86 9.85
CA ARG A 24 12.08 11.29 9.22
C ARG A 24 11.89 12.79 9.36
N LYS A 25 11.94 13.50 8.24
CA LYS A 25 11.71 14.96 8.21
C LYS A 25 10.22 15.33 8.28
N ARG A 26 9.33 14.48 7.71
CA ARG A 26 7.91 14.74 7.57
C ARG A 26 7.13 13.42 7.59
N LEU A 27 5.99 13.40 8.25
CA LEU A 27 5.00 12.32 8.17
C LEU A 27 3.64 12.99 8.05
N GLU A 28 3.06 12.91 6.87
CA GLU A 28 1.74 13.45 6.58
C GLU A 28 1.10 12.67 5.44
N LEU A 29 -0.20 12.76 5.35
CA LEU A 29 -0.97 12.21 4.24
C LEU A 29 -0.93 13.17 3.05
N TYR A 30 -1.08 12.63 1.84
CA TYR A 30 -1.45 13.45 0.69
C TYR A 30 -2.80 14.12 0.95
N PRO A 31 -3.05 15.29 0.33
CA PRO A 31 -4.31 16.00 0.48
C PRO A 31 -5.53 15.08 0.24
N HIS A 32 -6.56 15.24 1.03
CA HIS A 32 -7.84 14.52 0.94
C HIS A 32 -7.78 13.00 1.16
N THR A 33 -6.62 12.42 1.44
CA THR A 33 -6.48 10.95 1.57
C THR A 33 -7.43 10.36 2.60
N LYS A 34 -7.48 10.93 3.80
CA LYS A 34 -8.31 10.40 4.88
C LYS A 34 -9.79 10.54 4.57
N GLU A 35 -10.22 11.71 4.12
CA GLU A 35 -11.61 12.02 3.74
C GLU A 35 -12.12 11.04 2.67
N ILE A 36 -11.37 10.88 1.58
CA ILE A 36 -11.75 9.98 0.49
C ILE A 36 -11.86 8.52 0.94
N LEU A 37 -10.91 8.04 1.73
CA LEU A 37 -10.96 6.67 2.23
C LEU A 37 -12.13 6.46 3.22
N GLU A 38 -12.46 7.44 4.05
CA GLU A 38 -13.62 7.41 4.93
C GLU A 38 -14.93 7.39 4.12
N ASP A 39 -15.06 8.24 3.10
CA ASP A 39 -16.22 8.28 2.21
C ASP A 39 -16.40 6.95 1.46
N MET A 40 -15.33 6.37 0.93
CA MET A 40 -15.37 5.05 0.29
C MET A 40 -15.84 3.96 1.26
N LYS A 41 -15.38 4.01 2.52
CA LYS A 41 -15.80 3.07 3.56
C LYS A 41 -17.29 3.24 3.89
N VAL A 42 -17.78 4.48 3.99
CA VAL A 42 -19.21 4.79 4.19
C VAL A 42 -20.06 4.30 3.00
N ALA A 43 -19.52 4.40 1.78
CA ALA A 43 -20.15 3.86 0.57
C ALA A 43 -20.15 2.32 0.50
N GLY A 44 -19.60 1.63 1.51
CA GLY A 44 -19.57 0.17 1.61
C GLY A 44 -18.35 -0.49 0.97
N CYS A 45 -17.35 0.27 0.54
CA CYS A 45 -16.10 -0.29 0.05
C CYS A 45 -15.30 -0.95 1.17
N ARG A 46 -14.74 -2.12 0.90
CA ARG A 46 -13.74 -2.75 1.78
C ARG A 46 -12.35 -2.32 1.36
N ILE A 47 -11.59 -1.71 2.26
CA ILE A 47 -10.29 -1.11 1.97
C ILE A 47 -9.20 -1.91 2.66
N TYR A 48 -8.19 -2.30 1.89
CA TYR A 48 -7.04 -3.09 2.36
C TYR A 48 -5.74 -2.37 2.04
N LEU A 49 -4.78 -2.40 2.96
CA LEU A 49 -3.44 -1.90 2.70
C LEU A 49 -2.51 -3.07 2.33
N LEU A 50 -1.94 -3.04 1.13
CA LEU A 50 -0.92 -3.98 0.66
C LEU A 50 0.37 -3.23 0.32
N SER A 51 1.37 -3.30 1.20
CA SER A 51 2.57 -2.45 1.08
C SER A 51 3.88 -3.22 1.15
N ASN A 52 4.82 -2.83 0.28
CA ASN A 52 6.23 -3.24 0.36
C ASN A 52 6.93 -2.42 1.46
N ALA A 53 6.63 -2.71 2.72
CA ALA A 53 7.07 -1.91 3.85
C ALA A 53 7.51 -2.77 5.05
N GLN A 54 8.22 -2.15 5.96
CA GLN A 54 8.65 -2.74 7.21
C GLN A 54 7.64 -2.45 8.32
N ALA A 55 7.05 -3.49 8.89
CA ALA A 55 6.00 -3.39 9.90
C ALA A 55 6.44 -2.58 11.14
N ASP A 56 7.69 -2.75 11.55
CA ASP A 56 8.26 -2.03 12.70
C ASP A 56 8.19 -0.50 12.57
N PHE A 57 8.13 0.02 11.34
CA PHE A 57 8.01 1.45 11.06
C PHE A 57 6.60 1.84 10.66
N THR A 58 6.02 1.05 9.77
CA THR A 58 4.76 1.39 9.10
C THR A 58 3.57 1.31 10.05
N ASN A 59 3.52 0.32 10.94
CA ASN A 59 2.42 0.22 11.89
C ASN A 59 2.28 1.44 12.79
N PRO A 60 3.34 1.93 13.48
CA PRO A 60 3.24 3.17 14.25
C PRO A 60 2.90 4.40 13.39
N GLU A 61 3.38 4.45 12.14
CA GLU A 61 3.10 5.57 11.24
C GLU A 61 1.62 5.61 10.81
N ILE A 62 1.02 4.45 10.52
CA ILE A 62 -0.41 4.33 10.22
C ILE A 62 -1.27 4.82 11.40
N ASP A 63 -0.88 4.46 12.62
CA ASP A 63 -1.56 4.90 13.84
C ASP A 63 -1.45 6.42 14.02
N LEU A 64 -0.26 6.98 13.84
CA LEU A 64 0.01 8.41 13.97
C LEU A 64 -0.78 9.27 12.97
N VAL A 65 -0.99 8.77 11.74
CA VAL A 65 -1.78 9.50 10.73
C VAL A 65 -3.27 9.17 10.79
N GLY A 66 -3.69 8.30 11.70
CA GLY A 66 -5.09 7.99 11.98
C GLY A 66 -5.79 7.20 10.86
N LEU A 67 -5.06 6.31 10.17
CA LEU A 67 -5.60 5.49 9.08
C LEU A 67 -5.95 4.05 9.51
N ARG A 68 -5.53 3.58 10.69
CA ARG A 68 -5.70 2.18 11.11
C ARG A 68 -7.14 1.71 10.99
N GLU A 69 -8.08 2.48 11.53
CA GLU A 69 -9.49 2.13 11.59
C GLU A 69 -10.21 2.18 10.22
N ILE A 70 -9.56 2.75 9.21
CA ILE A 70 -10.12 2.82 7.86
C ILE A 70 -9.93 1.49 7.14
N PHE A 71 -8.77 0.86 7.32
CA PHE A 71 -8.47 -0.41 6.67
C PHE A 71 -9.20 -1.58 7.34
N HIS A 72 -9.77 -2.48 6.52
CA HIS A 72 -10.30 -3.76 6.96
C HIS A 72 -9.18 -4.70 7.38
N ASP A 73 -8.04 -4.64 6.67
CA ASP A 73 -6.82 -5.35 7.04
C ASP A 73 -5.58 -4.71 6.42
N ILE A 74 -4.39 -5.03 6.96
CA ILE A 74 -3.11 -4.43 6.60
C ILE A 74 -2.08 -5.53 6.37
N TYR A 75 -1.52 -5.56 5.15
CA TYR A 75 -0.52 -6.51 4.70
C TYR A 75 0.80 -5.81 4.42
N LEU A 76 1.81 -6.11 5.21
CA LEU A 76 3.15 -5.56 5.07
C LEU A 76 4.12 -6.66 4.65
N SER A 77 4.97 -6.36 3.68
CA SER A 77 5.89 -7.35 3.09
C SER A 77 6.85 -7.97 4.11
N SER A 78 7.25 -7.23 5.13
CA SER A 78 8.13 -7.76 6.18
C SER A 78 7.48 -8.85 7.03
N ASP A 79 6.16 -8.76 7.27
CA ASP A 79 5.43 -9.76 8.04
C ASP A 79 5.07 -10.97 7.18
N ALA A 80 4.75 -10.72 5.92
CA ALA A 80 4.35 -11.76 4.98
C ALA A 80 5.54 -12.57 4.43
N GLY A 81 6.77 -12.03 4.47
CA GLY A 81 7.95 -12.64 3.84
C GLY A 81 7.92 -12.63 2.32
N ILE A 82 6.93 -11.99 1.71
CA ILE A 82 6.73 -11.81 0.26
C ILE A 82 6.37 -10.35 -0.02
N ARG A 83 6.58 -9.92 -1.27
CA ARG A 83 6.36 -8.52 -1.66
C ARG A 83 5.84 -8.37 -3.08
N LYS A 84 5.20 -7.27 -3.40
CA LYS A 84 4.88 -6.90 -4.79
C LYS A 84 6.18 -6.77 -5.61
N PRO A 85 6.26 -7.26 -6.85
CA PRO A 85 5.16 -7.73 -7.69
C PRO A 85 4.87 -9.24 -7.62
N GLN A 86 5.36 -9.99 -6.61
CA GLN A 86 5.03 -11.40 -6.44
C GLN A 86 3.51 -11.57 -6.29
N SER A 87 2.88 -12.33 -7.19
CA SER A 87 1.42 -12.50 -7.23
C SER A 87 0.85 -13.09 -5.94
N GLU A 88 1.61 -13.94 -5.28
CA GLU A 88 1.26 -14.60 -4.03
C GLU A 88 0.88 -13.61 -2.93
N PHE A 89 1.49 -12.40 -2.95
CA PHE A 89 1.20 -11.39 -1.94
C PHE A 89 -0.21 -10.82 -2.10
N LEU A 90 -0.66 -10.54 -3.32
CA LEU A 90 -2.01 -10.09 -3.60
C LEU A 90 -3.02 -11.24 -3.50
N VAL A 91 -2.66 -12.43 -4.00
CA VAL A 91 -3.50 -13.64 -3.92
C VAL A 91 -3.81 -14.01 -2.46
N LYS A 92 -2.87 -13.78 -1.54
CA LYS A 92 -3.11 -13.97 -0.10
C LYS A 92 -4.30 -13.13 0.38
N VAL A 93 -4.32 -11.83 0.09
CA VAL A 93 -5.43 -10.92 0.44
C VAL A 93 -6.75 -11.37 -0.18
N ILE A 94 -6.72 -11.69 -1.48
CA ILE A 94 -7.90 -12.15 -2.23
C ILE A 94 -8.52 -13.40 -1.58
N LYS A 95 -7.70 -14.38 -1.21
CA LYS A 95 -8.16 -15.64 -0.61
C LYS A 95 -8.66 -15.45 0.82
N GLU A 96 -7.91 -14.75 1.67
CA GLU A 96 -8.27 -14.56 3.08
C GLU A 96 -9.59 -13.82 3.25
N HIS A 97 -9.87 -12.86 2.37
CA HIS A 97 -11.09 -12.05 2.42
C HIS A 97 -12.15 -12.47 1.39
N GLN A 98 -11.93 -13.56 0.65
CA GLN A 98 -12.85 -14.08 -0.37
C GLN A 98 -13.27 -12.99 -1.36
N LEU A 99 -12.29 -12.19 -1.80
CA LEU A 99 -12.55 -11.08 -2.73
C LEU A 99 -12.76 -11.60 -4.15
N ASN A 100 -13.64 -10.92 -4.87
CA ASN A 100 -13.79 -11.14 -6.31
C ASN A 100 -12.81 -10.22 -7.06
N PRO A 101 -11.79 -10.74 -7.78
CA PRO A 101 -10.84 -9.90 -8.51
C PRO A 101 -11.48 -8.95 -9.51
N ASN A 102 -12.61 -9.34 -10.12
CA ASN A 102 -13.36 -8.50 -11.08
C ASN A 102 -14.14 -7.34 -10.42
N LYS A 103 -14.24 -7.35 -9.09
CA LYS A 103 -14.88 -6.31 -8.27
C LYS A 103 -13.91 -5.64 -7.31
N THR A 104 -12.62 -5.84 -7.55
CA THR A 104 -11.54 -5.30 -6.72
C THR A 104 -10.57 -4.54 -7.62
N VAL A 105 -10.09 -3.43 -7.15
CA VAL A 105 -9.12 -2.60 -7.87
C VAL A 105 -7.87 -2.41 -7.00
N MET A 106 -6.70 -2.52 -7.62
CA MET A 106 -5.44 -2.14 -7.01
C MET A 106 -5.17 -0.67 -7.28
N VAL A 107 -5.02 0.12 -6.22
CA VAL A 107 -4.63 1.53 -6.32
C VAL A 107 -3.21 1.68 -5.79
N GLY A 108 -2.32 2.25 -6.58
CA GLY A 108 -0.92 2.42 -6.20
C GLY A 108 -0.21 3.45 -7.05
N ASN A 109 1.09 3.66 -6.83
CA ASN A 109 1.86 4.67 -7.53
C ASN A 109 3.05 4.12 -8.33
N ASP A 110 3.24 2.81 -8.34
CA ASP A 110 4.37 2.17 -8.99
C ASP A 110 3.92 1.12 -10.03
N PHE A 111 4.31 1.35 -11.29
CA PHE A 111 4.01 0.42 -12.38
C PHE A 111 4.65 -0.97 -12.20
N THR A 112 5.85 -0.99 -11.62
CA THR A 112 6.66 -2.21 -11.51
C THR A 112 6.24 -3.11 -10.36
N THR A 113 5.52 -2.56 -9.40
CA THR A 113 5.03 -3.29 -8.22
C THR A 113 3.52 -3.35 -8.17
N ASP A 114 2.82 -2.19 -8.08
CA ASP A 114 1.37 -2.14 -7.86
C ASP A 114 0.59 -2.59 -9.10
N VAL A 115 0.87 -1.97 -10.23
CA VAL A 115 0.22 -2.32 -11.50
C VAL A 115 0.61 -3.72 -11.94
N ALA A 116 1.89 -4.08 -11.81
CA ALA A 116 2.39 -5.38 -12.21
C ALA A 116 1.73 -6.53 -11.42
N VAL A 117 1.56 -6.40 -10.09
CA VAL A 117 0.92 -7.44 -9.27
C VAL A 117 -0.56 -7.59 -9.60
N ALA A 118 -1.28 -6.50 -9.85
CA ALA A 118 -2.69 -6.56 -10.27
C ALA A 118 -2.84 -7.24 -11.63
N LYS A 119 -2.03 -6.84 -12.60
CA LYS A 119 -2.01 -7.42 -13.95
C LYS A 119 -1.69 -8.92 -13.93
N SER A 120 -0.81 -9.37 -13.04
CA SER A 120 -0.42 -10.80 -12.96
C SER A 120 -1.57 -11.74 -12.61
N ILE A 121 -2.66 -11.23 -12.03
CA ILE A 121 -3.87 -12.00 -11.69
C ILE A 121 -5.12 -11.51 -12.44
N GLY A 122 -4.96 -10.67 -13.46
CA GLY A 122 -6.08 -10.14 -14.26
C GLY A 122 -6.96 -9.12 -13.52
N MET A 123 -6.48 -8.53 -12.43
CA MET A 123 -7.20 -7.53 -11.65
C MET A 123 -6.99 -6.12 -12.22
N GLN A 124 -8.01 -5.27 -12.14
CA GLN A 124 -7.90 -3.87 -12.55
C GLN A 124 -6.94 -3.10 -11.62
N SER A 125 -6.31 -2.08 -12.17
CA SER A 125 -5.44 -1.18 -11.42
C SER A 125 -5.62 0.28 -11.81
N ILE A 126 -5.44 1.16 -10.82
CA ILE A 126 -5.39 2.61 -10.97
C ILE A 126 -4.03 3.07 -10.49
N LEU A 127 -3.33 3.85 -11.32
CA LEU A 127 -2.07 4.47 -10.95
C LEU A 127 -2.31 5.90 -10.48
N ILE A 128 -1.90 6.20 -9.25
CA ILE A 128 -1.81 7.59 -8.78
C ILE A 128 -0.43 8.12 -9.16
N ASN A 129 -0.38 9.11 -10.04
CA ASN A 129 0.87 9.68 -10.53
C ASN A 129 1.53 10.62 -9.50
N THR A 130 2.05 10.04 -8.42
CA THR A 130 2.85 10.75 -7.40
C THR A 130 4.36 10.66 -7.65
N ILE A 131 4.78 9.76 -8.54
CA ILE A 131 6.15 9.67 -9.05
C ILE A 131 6.15 10.42 -10.38
N PRO A 132 7.13 11.27 -10.67
CA PRO A 132 7.15 12.04 -11.91
C PRO A 132 7.50 11.14 -13.11
N TYR A 133 6.53 10.39 -13.58
CA TYR A 133 6.62 9.71 -14.88
C TYR A 133 6.50 10.75 -15.99
N SER A 134 7.31 10.61 -17.04
CA SER A 134 7.19 11.44 -18.24
C SER A 134 5.85 11.18 -18.95
N GLU A 135 5.38 12.14 -19.73
CA GLU A 135 4.15 11.96 -20.52
C GLU A 135 4.24 10.80 -21.51
N GLU A 136 5.44 10.52 -22.02
CA GLU A 136 5.70 9.38 -22.90
C GLU A 136 5.54 8.06 -22.14
N GLU A 137 6.14 7.93 -20.96
CA GLU A 137 5.97 6.77 -20.10
C GLU A 137 4.51 6.55 -19.69
N LEU A 138 3.77 7.62 -19.40
CA LEU A 138 2.35 7.54 -19.07
C LEU A 138 1.52 7.10 -20.28
N ARG A 139 1.83 7.61 -21.50
CA ARG A 139 1.15 7.20 -22.72
C ARG A 139 1.36 5.73 -23.06
N ASP A 140 2.59 5.27 -23.00
CA ASP A 140 2.93 3.87 -23.27
C ASP A 140 2.26 2.90 -22.30
N ARG A 141 2.11 3.33 -21.06
CA ARG A 141 1.55 2.51 -19.97
C ARG A 141 0.04 2.61 -19.86
N SER A 142 -0.57 3.75 -20.22
CA SER A 142 -2.04 3.87 -20.32
C SER A 142 -2.61 3.10 -21.52
N GLN A 143 -1.84 2.85 -22.59
CA GLN A 143 -2.21 1.92 -23.65
C GLN A 143 -2.39 0.48 -23.15
N ALA A 144 -1.85 0.13 -22.00
CA ALA A 144 -2.05 -1.15 -21.34
C ALA A 144 -3.37 -1.27 -20.54
N GLY A 145 -4.30 -0.31 -20.68
CA GLY A 145 -5.60 -0.33 -19.98
C GLY A 145 -5.53 0.05 -18.50
N VAL A 146 -4.48 0.74 -18.08
CA VAL A 146 -4.35 1.24 -16.70
C VAL A 146 -4.90 2.66 -16.64
N ARG A 147 -5.89 2.91 -15.78
CA ARG A 147 -6.35 4.27 -15.48
C ARG A 147 -5.26 4.99 -14.68
N VAL A 148 -4.91 6.20 -15.11
CA VAL A 148 -3.94 7.07 -14.43
C VAL A 148 -4.67 8.27 -13.87
N ILE A 149 -4.49 8.54 -12.59
CA ILE A 149 -5.03 9.71 -11.88
C ILE A 149 -3.91 10.53 -11.26
N ARG A 150 -4.16 11.81 -11.01
CA ARG A 150 -3.18 12.75 -10.44
C ARG A 150 -3.21 12.79 -8.92
N GLY A 151 -4.36 12.45 -8.33
CA GLY A 151 -4.55 12.43 -6.89
C GLY A 151 -5.71 11.52 -6.50
N ILE A 152 -5.75 11.18 -5.22
CA ILE A 152 -6.73 10.23 -4.68
C ILE A 152 -8.18 10.74 -4.84
N GLN A 153 -8.40 12.06 -4.88
CA GLN A 153 -9.73 12.66 -5.06
C GLN A 153 -10.40 12.24 -6.37
N GLU A 154 -9.63 11.95 -7.41
CA GLU A 154 -10.18 11.49 -8.69
C GLU A 154 -10.76 10.06 -8.64
N LEU A 155 -10.63 9.35 -7.51
CA LEU A 155 -11.30 8.07 -7.31
C LEU A 155 -12.82 8.19 -7.14
N GLN A 156 -13.34 9.38 -6.84
CA GLN A 156 -14.77 9.65 -6.64
C GLN A 156 -15.46 10.18 -7.91
N GLU A 157 -14.73 10.45 -8.99
CA GLU A 157 -15.24 11.12 -10.18
C GLU A 157 -15.93 10.21 -11.22
N ASP A 158 -16.24 8.92 -10.88
CA ASP A 158 -16.93 7.97 -11.80
C ASP A 158 -18.07 7.22 -11.12
#